data_1dbbc006537359b277c7f9acd7e75577
#
_entry.id   1dbbc006537359b277c7f9acd7e75577
#
_cell.length_a   1.000
_cell.length_b   1.000
_cell.length_c   1.000
_cell.angle_alpha   90.00
_cell.angle_beta   90.00
_cell.angle_gamma   90.00
#
_symmetry.space_group_name_H-M   'P 1'
#
loop_
_entity.id
_entity.type
_entity.pdbx_description
1 polymer ?
#
loop_
_entity_poly.entity_id
_entity_poly.type
_entity_poly.pdbx_seq_one_letter_code
_entity_poly.pdbx_strand_id
1 'polypeptide(L)' 'MKYITVLDFEAGRVFQYNTQVSGYIRHKEAERFLTDKGHNLSNCDWMSHEEPRVITN' A
#
# COMPACT_ATOMS: atom_id res chain seq x y z
N MET A 1 -4.41 10.61 -1.38
CA MET A 1 -3.51 9.63 -2.01
C MET A 1 -4.30 8.72 -2.95
N LYS A 2 -3.73 8.37 -4.08
CA LYS A 2 -4.40 7.53 -5.09
C LYS A 2 -4.00 6.08 -5.03
N TYR A 3 -2.76 5.84 -4.68
CA TYR A 3 -2.18 4.49 -4.68
C TYR A 3 -1.38 4.27 -3.41
N ILE A 4 -1.34 3.02 -2.97
CA ILE A 4 -0.47 2.58 -1.88
C ILE A 4 0.35 1.42 -2.40
N THR A 5 1.67 1.50 -2.25
CA THR A 5 2.59 0.42 -2.58
C THR A 5 3.17 -0.14 -1.29
N VAL A 6 3.10 -1.45 -1.13
CA VAL A 6 3.52 -2.16 0.07
C VAL A 6 4.64 -3.13 -0.26
N LEU A 7 5.71 -3.05 0.52
CA LEU A 7 6.78 -4.05 0.51
C LEU A 7 6.50 -5.02 1.64
N ASP A 8 5.97 -6.19 1.31
CA ASP A 8 5.61 -7.20 2.29
C ASP A 8 6.77 -8.20 2.45
N PHE A 9 7.49 -8.07 3.55
CA PHE A 9 8.69 -8.88 3.79
C PHE A 9 8.35 -10.33 4.15
N GLU A 10 7.17 -10.60 4.70
CA GLU A 10 6.73 -11.96 4.97
C GLU A 10 6.40 -12.71 3.68
N ALA A 11 5.70 -12.06 2.77
CA ALA A 11 5.34 -12.64 1.49
C ALA A 11 6.49 -12.60 0.48
N GLY A 12 7.49 -11.73 0.71
CA GLY A 12 8.56 -11.49 -0.23
C GLY A 12 8.07 -10.87 -1.53
N ARG A 13 7.03 -10.03 -1.47
CA ARG A 13 6.38 -9.45 -2.64
C ARG A 13 6.07 -7.99 -2.46
N VAL A 14 5.91 -7.32 -3.59
CA VAL A 14 5.46 -5.92 -3.65
C VAL A 14 4.00 -5.92 -4.09
N PHE A 15 3.16 -5.22 -3.34
CA PHE A 15 1.74 -5.06 -3.66
C PHE A 15 1.46 -3.59 -3.95
N GLN A 16 0.61 -3.33 -4.93
CA GLN A 16 0.15 -1.97 -5.21
C GLN A 16 -1.38 -1.96 -5.24
N TYR A 17 -1.97 -1.04 -4.49
CA TYR A 17 -3.41 -0.90 -4.38
C TYR A 17 -3.85 0.46 -4.92
N ASN A 18 -4.95 0.44 -5.70
CA ASN A 18 -5.60 1.65 -6.16
C ASN A 18 -6.68 2.03 -5.15
N THR A 19 -6.44 3.07 -4.37
CA THR A 19 -7.35 3.50 -3.31
C THR A 19 -8.54 4.32 -3.82
N GLN A 20 -8.53 4.73 -5.09
CA GLN A 20 -9.66 5.46 -5.68
C GLN A 20 -10.90 4.58 -5.81
N VAL A 21 -10.71 3.29 -5.99
CA VAL A 21 -11.81 2.33 -6.13
C VAL A 21 -12.55 2.17 -4.81
N SER A 22 -11.85 2.28 -3.70
CA SER A 22 -12.41 2.14 -2.35
C SER A 22 -12.77 3.48 -1.71
N GLY A 23 -12.72 4.58 -2.49
CA GLY A 23 -12.86 5.93 -1.97
C GLY A 23 -11.51 6.51 -1.57
N TYR A 24 -11.52 7.80 -1.30
CA TYR A 24 -10.29 8.51 -0.95
C TYR A 24 -9.85 8.15 0.47
N ILE A 25 -8.70 7.52 0.59
CA ILE A 25 -8.18 7.06 1.87
C ILE A 25 -7.17 8.08 2.40
N ARG A 26 -7.35 8.50 3.65
CA ARG A 26 -6.42 9.38 4.34
C ARG A 26 -5.25 8.55 4.91
N HIS A 27 -4.14 9.22 5.17
CA HIS A 27 -2.95 8.56 5.71
C HIS A 27 -3.25 7.73 6.96
N LYS A 28 -4.08 8.25 7.86
CA LYS A 28 -4.46 7.55 9.10
C LYS A 28 -5.25 6.27 8.85
N GLU A 29 -5.96 6.21 7.72
CA GLU A 29 -6.78 5.05 7.34
C GLU A 29 -5.98 4.01 6.57
N ALA A 30 -4.81 4.39 6.05
CA ALA A 30 -3.99 3.51 5.21
C ALA A 30 -3.52 2.27 5.98
N GLU A 31 -3.11 2.42 7.22
CA GLU A 31 -2.66 1.29 8.04
C GLU A 31 -3.79 0.29 8.24
N ARG A 32 -4.98 0.78 8.54
CA ARG A 32 -6.15 -0.07 8.69
C ARG A 32 -6.51 -0.76 7.38
N PHE A 33 -6.45 -0.03 6.28
CA PHE A 33 -6.70 -0.59 4.95
C PHE A 33 -5.75 -1.75 4.65
N LEU A 34 -4.47 -1.57 4.93
CA LEU A 34 -3.46 -2.61 4.69
C LEU A 34 -3.62 -3.80 5.62
N THR A 35 -3.98 -3.57 6.88
CA THR A 35 -4.26 -4.63 7.83
C THR A 35 -5.46 -5.45 7.37
N ASP A 36 -6.51 -4.79 6.87
CA ASP A 36 -7.69 -5.47 6.32
C ASP A 36 -7.37 -6.30 5.09
N LYS A 37 -6.32 -5.94 4.35
CA LYS A 37 -5.83 -6.71 3.20
C LYS A 37 -4.96 -7.90 3.61
N GLY A 38 -4.70 -8.07 4.88
CA GLY A 38 -3.92 -9.19 5.39
C GLY A 38 -2.44 -8.94 5.58
N HIS A 39 -2.01 -7.69 5.47
CA HIS A 39 -0.59 -7.35 5.69
C HIS A 39 -0.29 -7.18 7.18
N ASN A 40 0.81 -7.75 7.61
CA ASN A 40 1.33 -7.52 8.95
C ASN A 40 2.27 -6.32 8.90
N LEU A 41 1.82 -5.17 9.38
CA LEU A 41 2.54 -3.91 9.25
C LEU A 41 3.90 -3.90 9.95
N SER A 42 4.11 -4.76 10.95
CA SER A 42 5.43 -4.87 11.58
C SER A 42 6.47 -5.47 10.64
N ASN A 43 6.04 -6.19 9.60
CA ASN A 43 6.91 -6.81 8.61
C ASN A 43 6.70 -6.23 7.21
N CYS A 44 6.19 -5.02 7.13
CA CYS A 44 5.95 -4.32 5.86
C CYS A 44 6.44 -2.90 5.90
N ASP A 45 6.89 -2.40 4.76
CA ASP A 45 7.03 -0.97 4.51
C ASP A 45 6.02 -0.59 3.43
N TRP A 46 5.51 0.63 3.51
CA TRP A 46 4.53 1.09 2.53
C TRP A 46 4.65 2.59 2.32
N MET A 47 4.16 3.02 1.17
CA MET A 47 4.08 4.45 0.86
C MET A 47 2.82 4.73 0.06
N SER A 48 2.29 5.93 0.25
CA SER A 48 1.21 6.43 -0.60
C SER A 48 1.79 7.34 -1.69
N HIS A 49 1.21 7.30 -2.85
CA HIS A 49 1.70 8.09 -3.99
C HIS A 49 0.59 8.35 -4.99
N GLU A 50 0.85 9.29 -5.92
CA GLU A 50 -0.13 9.72 -6.90
C GLU A 50 -0.03 8.98 -8.23
N GLU A 51 1.13 8.44 -8.56
CA GLU A 51 1.37 7.76 -9.83
C GLU A 51 1.62 6.27 -9.63
N PRO A 52 1.00 5.42 -10.49
CA PRO A 52 1.12 3.97 -10.35
C PRO A 52 2.39 3.41 -11.00
N ARG A 53 3.44 4.18 -11.07
CA ARG A 53 4.67 3.76 -11.72
C ARG A 53 5.68 3.17 -10.76
N VAL A 54 6.29 2.07 -11.19
CA VAL A 54 7.49 1.54 -10.56
C VAL A 54 8.64 1.78 -11.51
N ILE A 55 9.66 2.48 -11.03
CA ILE A 55 10.86 2.75 -11.82
C ILE A 55 11.89 1.69 -11.46
N THR A 56 12.30 0.92 -12.45
CA THR A 56 13.36 -0.08 -12.28
C THR A 56 14.59 0.35 -13.06
N ASN A 57 15.73 0.31 -12.41
CA ASN A 57 17.01 0.64 -13.02
C ASN A 57 17.78 -0.60 -13.42
#